data_a60ee5933d0d68558dac36ebd5a4680a
#
_entry.id   a60ee5933d0d68558dac36ebd5a4680a
#
_cell.length_a   1.000
_cell.length_b   1.000
_cell.length_c   1.000
_cell.angle_alpha   90.00
_cell.angle_beta   90.00
_cell.angle_gamma   90.00
#
_symmetry.space_group_name_H-M   'P 1'
#
loop_
_entity.id
_entity.type
_entity.pdbx_description
1 polymer ?
#
loop_
_entity_poly.entity_id
_entity_poly.type
_entity_poly.pdbx_seq_one_letter_code
_entity_poly.pdbx_strand_id
1 'polypeptide(L)'
;MKILHYIPSIDRTSGGVGTYMQLLTAELGKLVELHVVTHKETNPLELKNCHVHFIENNNPFLPKEKRIYYFCSHEIKPDVFHANCCWLPMSAYTAMWARNAGYHVVYTPHGMLEPWIMKRHYWTKKFPASLLFQKRGIQIANVIHATAESEKHNLTQLGWNNNIEVIPNCVEIDKITMKESWIRNKNILFLSRVHVKKGINFLIEATANLKTELQGYTINIAGEGEESYINELKQLASKLGVENLIHFIGGVYGDKKWELFKKADLFVLPTHSENFGIVVAEALACGTPVITTQGTPWQELESYHCGWWTEIGTEATTKALKEFLQCTETQLEQMGKNGRKLIEEKYSSQKVAQDMVELYKKVCL
;
A
#
# COMPACT_ATOMS: atom_id res chain seq x y z
N MET A 1 -19.90 -17.98 6.77
CA MET A 1 -18.95 -17.41 7.74
C MET A 1 -19.19 -15.92 7.84
N LYS A 2 -19.28 -15.40 9.04
CA LYS A 2 -19.55 -13.99 9.33
C LYS A 2 -18.31 -13.30 9.84
N ILE A 3 -17.86 -12.27 9.14
CA ILE A 3 -16.64 -11.54 9.42
C ILE A 3 -16.96 -10.11 9.79
N LEU A 4 -16.35 -9.64 10.86
CA LEU A 4 -16.45 -8.25 11.29
C LEU A 4 -15.09 -7.57 11.25
N HIS A 5 -14.93 -6.59 10.38
CA HIS A 5 -13.78 -5.69 10.41
C HIS A 5 -14.05 -4.47 11.28
N TYR A 6 -13.11 -4.13 12.14
CA TYR A 6 -13.01 -2.80 12.72
C TYR A 6 -11.89 -2.02 12.05
N ILE A 7 -12.21 -0.84 11.55
CA ILE A 7 -11.26 0.12 10.97
C ILE A 7 -11.54 1.52 11.55
N PRO A 8 -10.51 2.25 12.01
CA PRO A 8 -10.72 3.56 12.65
C PRO A 8 -11.33 4.61 11.73
N SER A 9 -10.97 4.62 10.45
CA SER A 9 -11.44 5.60 9.48
C SER A 9 -11.49 5.00 8.07
N ILE A 10 -12.55 5.36 7.33
CA ILE A 10 -12.68 5.13 5.88
C ILE A 10 -12.85 6.46 5.13
N ASP A 11 -12.47 7.58 5.73
CA ASP A 11 -12.49 8.87 5.04
C ASP A 11 -11.54 8.85 3.83
N ARG A 12 -11.90 9.58 2.77
CA ARG A 12 -11.06 9.70 1.55
C ARG A 12 -9.66 10.23 1.83
N THR A 13 -9.48 10.93 2.94
CA THR A 13 -8.18 11.44 3.40
C THR A 13 -7.38 10.43 4.22
N SER A 14 -7.96 9.28 4.61
CA SER A 14 -7.32 8.25 5.44
C SER A 14 -6.17 7.50 4.74
N GLY A 15 -5.98 7.73 3.43
CA GLY A 15 -4.87 7.19 2.66
C GLY A 15 -5.04 5.71 2.29
N GLY A 16 -3.92 4.98 2.22
CA GLY A 16 -3.88 3.63 1.65
C GLY A 16 -4.74 2.58 2.35
N VAL A 17 -4.98 2.71 3.66
CA VAL A 17 -5.79 1.72 4.41
C VAL A 17 -7.28 1.81 4.04
N GLY A 18 -7.80 3.03 3.84
CA GLY A 18 -9.18 3.22 3.35
C GLY A 18 -9.36 2.61 1.95
N THR A 19 -8.42 2.87 1.04
CA THR A 19 -8.42 2.28 -0.31
C THR A 19 -8.33 0.75 -0.26
N TYR A 20 -7.46 0.20 0.59
CA TYR A 20 -7.38 -1.26 0.82
C TYR A 20 -8.74 -1.84 1.23
N MET A 21 -9.42 -1.23 2.21
CA MET A 21 -10.74 -1.69 2.65
C MET A 21 -11.77 -1.63 1.53
N GLN A 22 -11.76 -0.57 0.72
CA GLN A 22 -12.68 -0.43 -0.41
C GLN A 22 -12.48 -1.55 -1.45
N LEU A 23 -11.24 -1.87 -1.76
CA LEU A 23 -10.91 -2.92 -2.72
C LEU A 23 -11.20 -4.32 -2.16
N LEU A 24 -10.82 -4.57 -0.91
CA LEU A 24 -11.04 -5.86 -0.27
C LEU A 24 -12.53 -6.17 -0.10
N THR A 25 -13.32 -5.23 0.42
CA THR A 25 -14.74 -5.46 0.69
C THR A 25 -15.53 -5.77 -0.57
N ALA A 26 -15.15 -5.17 -1.71
CA ALA A 26 -15.80 -5.38 -3.00
C ALA A 26 -15.78 -6.86 -3.44
N GLU A 27 -14.73 -7.61 -3.10
CA GLU A 27 -14.59 -9.02 -3.47
C GLU A 27 -14.85 -9.95 -2.27
N LEU A 28 -14.35 -9.61 -1.09
CA LEU A 28 -14.53 -10.45 0.11
C LEU A 28 -16.01 -10.61 0.50
N GLY A 29 -16.80 -9.55 0.36
CA GLY A 29 -18.24 -9.60 0.68
C GLY A 29 -19.08 -10.42 -0.28
N LYS A 30 -18.52 -10.86 -1.43
CA LYS A 30 -19.15 -11.86 -2.30
C LYS A 30 -18.97 -13.29 -1.78
N LEU A 31 -17.98 -13.50 -0.89
CA LEU A 31 -17.57 -14.81 -0.40
C LEU A 31 -18.02 -15.08 1.04
N VAL A 32 -18.25 -14.05 1.82
CA VAL A 32 -18.63 -14.12 3.24
C VAL A 32 -19.68 -13.06 3.59
N GLU A 33 -20.40 -13.27 4.70
CA GLU A 33 -21.21 -12.20 5.31
C GLU A 33 -20.27 -11.21 6.00
N LEU A 34 -20.14 -10.02 5.39
CA LEU A 34 -19.12 -9.03 5.77
C LEU A 34 -19.73 -7.82 6.45
N HIS A 35 -19.23 -7.50 7.63
CA HIS A 35 -19.57 -6.30 8.38
C HIS A 35 -18.30 -5.43 8.57
N VAL A 36 -18.46 -4.12 8.48
CA VAL A 36 -17.41 -3.14 8.75
C VAL A 36 -17.88 -2.14 9.78
N VAL A 37 -17.20 -2.03 10.89
CA VAL A 37 -17.46 -1.03 11.93
C VAL A 37 -16.40 0.06 11.84
N THR A 38 -16.84 1.31 11.75
CA THR A 38 -15.96 2.48 11.64
C THR A 38 -16.59 3.70 12.31
N HIS A 39 -15.80 4.76 12.48
CA HIS A 39 -16.34 6.02 12.98
C HIS A 39 -17.08 6.80 11.89
N LYS A 40 -18.03 7.65 12.30
CA LYS A 40 -18.73 8.55 11.38
C LYS A 40 -17.75 9.59 10.84
N GLU A 41 -17.69 9.72 9.53
CA GLU A 41 -16.79 10.58 8.77
C GLU A 41 -17.58 11.60 7.95
N THR A 42 -16.91 12.67 7.53
CA THR A 42 -17.53 13.71 6.67
C THR A 42 -17.56 13.32 5.20
N ASN A 43 -16.57 12.55 4.73
CA ASN A 43 -16.44 12.14 3.34
C ASN A 43 -15.98 10.67 3.23
N PRO A 44 -16.82 9.70 3.68
CA PRO A 44 -16.43 8.30 3.70
C PRO A 44 -16.31 7.73 2.29
N LEU A 45 -15.39 6.77 2.12
CA LEU A 45 -15.34 5.91 0.95
C LEU A 45 -16.56 5.00 0.93
N GLU A 46 -17.12 4.78 -0.24
CA GLU A 46 -18.17 3.78 -0.43
C GLU A 46 -17.56 2.39 -0.41
N LEU A 47 -17.97 1.55 0.55
CA LEU A 47 -17.60 0.15 0.63
C LEU A 47 -18.72 -0.70 0.03
N LYS A 48 -18.36 -1.65 -0.83
CA LYS A 48 -19.31 -2.51 -1.55
C LYS A 48 -19.39 -3.90 -0.92
N ASN A 49 -20.55 -4.56 -1.09
CA ASN A 49 -20.79 -5.94 -0.68
C ASN A 49 -20.57 -6.20 0.82
N CYS A 50 -20.79 -5.18 1.67
CA CYS A 50 -20.67 -5.30 3.12
C CYS A 50 -21.69 -4.42 3.84
N HIS A 51 -21.96 -4.73 5.10
CA HIS A 51 -22.78 -3.92 5.99
C HIS A 51 -21.87 -2.96 6.75
N VAL A 52 -21.96 -1.65 6.46
CA VAL A 52 -21.16 -0.63 7.15
C VAL A 52 -21.93 -0.08 8.35
N HIS A 53 -21.32 -0.11 9.52
CA HIS A 53 -21.86 0.36 10.78
C HIS A 53 -21.04 1.52 11.30
N PHE A 54 -21.67 2.71 11.34
CA PHE A 54 -21.02 3.91 11.84
C PHE A 54 -21.24 4.05 13.35
N ILE A 55 -20.15 4.21 14.08
CA ILE A 55 -20.19 4.48 15.52
C ILE A 55 -20.43 5.96 15.73
N GLU A 56 -21.62 6.30 16.21
CA GLU A 56 -21.95 7.64 16.64
C GLU A 56 -21.59 7.87 18.10
N ASN A 57 -21.12 9.07 18.41
CA ASN A 57 -20.64 9.44 19.74
C ASN A 57 -21.76 10.05 20.60
N ASN A 58 -22.93 9.44 20.63
CA ASN A 58 -24.15 10.05 21.19
C ASN A 58 -24.36 9.84 22.70
N ASN A 59 -23.51 9.06 23.37
CA ASN A 59 -23.59 8.87 24.82
C ASN A 59 -22.21 9.06 25.48
N PRO A 60 -22.00 10.17 26.19
CA PRO A 60 -20.73 10.45 26.85
C PRO A 60 -20.40 9.49 28.00
N PHE A 61 -21.39 8.74 28.52
CA PHE A 61 -21.23 7.84 29.67
C PHE A 61 -20.87 6.39 29.29
N LEU A 62 -20.96 6.01 28.01
CA LEU A 62 -20.49 4.70 27.54
C LEU A 62 -19.21 4.88 26.75
N PRO A 63 -18.06 4.32 27.20
CA PRO A 63 -16.86 4.28 26.39
C PRO A 63 -17.16 3.71 25.00
N LYS A 64 -16.66 4.34 23.94
CA LYS A 64 -16.89 3.92 22.53
C LYS A 64 -16.64 2.43 22.33
N GLU A 65 -15.67 1.93 23.03
CA GLU A 65 -15.27 0.54 23.03
C GLU A 65 -16.34 -0.41 23.54
N LYS A 66 -17.02 -0.09 24.62
CA LYS A 66 -18.11 -0.93 25.15
C LYS A 66 -19.29 -1.05 24.18
N ARG A 67 -19.52 -0.03 23.35
CA ARG A 67 -20.56 -0.08 22.31
C ARG A 67 -20.21 -1.04 21.20
N ILE A 68 -18.94 -1.00 20.73
CA ILE A 68 -18.48 -1.95 19.71
C ILE A 68 -18.60 -3.37 20.27
N TYR A 69 -18.16 -3.59 21.51
CA TYR A 69 -18.27 -4.89 22.15
C TYR A 69 -19.74 -5.35 22.23
N TYR A 70 -20.63 -4.50 22.73
CA TYR A 70 -22.06 -4.83 22.83
C TYR A 70 -22.65 -5.16 21.47
N PHE A 71 -22.41 -4.32 20.48
CA PHE A 71 -22.84 -4.52 19.11
C PHE A 71 -22.33 -5.83 18.50
N CYS A 72 -21.03 -6.10 18.63
CA CYS A 72 -20.43 -7.33 18.14
C CYS A 72 -21.00 -8.57 18.83
N SER A 73 -21.14 -8.54 20.16
CA SER A 73 -21.53 -9.69 20.95
C SER A 73 -23.02 -10.00 20.94
N HIS A 74 -23.87 -8.99 20.74
CA HIS A 74 -25.34 -9.14 20.83
C HIS A 74 -26.01 -9.11 19.47
N GLU A 75 -25.56 -8.26 18.56
CA GLU A 75 -26.22 -8.05 17.27
C GLU A 75 -25.56 -8.84 16.14
N ILE A 76 -24.24 -8.75 15.98
CA ILE A 76 -23.54 -9.37 14.83
C ILE A 76 -23.11 -10.82 15.14
N LYS A 77 -22.47 -11.08 16.27
CA LYS A 77 -21.89 -12.39 16.64
C LYS A 77 -21.01 -12.97 15.53
N PRO A 78 -19.89 -12.30 15.21
CA PRO A 78 -19.03 -12.74 14.11
C PRO A 78 -18.29 -14.04 14.45
N ASP A 79 -17.96 -14.83 13.43
CA ASP A 79 -17.02 -15.95 13.58
C ASP A 79 -15.59 -15.44 13.77
N VAL A 80 -15.23 -14.37 13.04
CA VAL A 80 -13.93 -13.70 13.13
C VAL A 80 -14.08 -12.20 13.29
N PHE A 81 -13.38 -11.64 14.27
CA PHE A 81 -13.17 -10.21 14.45
C PHE A 81 -11.81 -9.81 13.88
N HIS A 82 -11.79 -8.91 12.90
CA HIS A 82 -10.58 -8.44 12.25
C HIS A 82 -10.30 -6.98 12.61
N ALA A 83 -9.32 -6.76 13.48
CA ALA A 83 -8.87 -5.43 13.88
C ALA A 83 -7.86 -4.87 12.88
N ASN A 84 -8.05 -3.61 12.47
CA ASN A 84 -7.15 -2.90 11.57
C ASN A 84 -6.50 -1.71 12.27
N CYS A 85 -5.26 -1.37 11.87
CA CYS A 85 -4.45 -0.25 12.33
C CYS A 85 -3.94 -0.39 13.76
N CYS A 86 -2.83 0.31 14.02
CA CYS A 86 -2.17 0.38 15.32
C CYS A 86 -2.22 1.78 15.92
N TRP A 87 -1.77 1.90 17.16
CA TRP A 87 -1.58 3.15 17.92
C TRP A 87 -2.86 3.87 18.32
N LEU A 88 -4.00 3.25 18.07
CA LEU A 88 -5.31 3.72 18.53
C LEU A 88 -5.84 2.75 19.58
N PRO A 89 -6.20 3.25 20.78
CA PRO A 89 -6.72 2.39 21.86
C PRO A 89 -7.87 1.50 21.41
N MET A 90 -8.76 2.04 20.56
CA MET A 90 -9.92 1.32 20.03
C MET A 90 -9.55 0.04 19.29
N SER A 91 -8.56 0.06 18.39
CA SER A 91 -8.17 -1.14 17.64
C SER A 91 -7.69 -2.26 18.57
N ALA A 92 -6.90 -1.90 19.61
CA ALA A 92 -6.38 -2.86 20.56
C ALA A 92 -7.45 -3.35 21.55
N TYR A 93 -8.24 -2.45 22.14
CA TYR A 93 -9.25 -2.84 23.13
C TYR A 93 -10.38 -3.63 22.52
N THR A 94 -10.85 -3.29 21.33
CA THR A 94 -11.90 -4.06 20.65
C THR A 94 -11.42 -5.46 20.30
N ALA A 95 -10.16 -5.62 19.87
CA ALA A 95 -9.55 -6.93 19.66
C ALA A 95 -9.48 -7.75 20.96
N MET A 96 -9.04 -7.14 22.08
CA MET A 96 -9.00 -7.79 23.37
C MET A 96 -10.39 -8.24 23.83
N TRP A 97 -11.41 -7.43 23.65
CA TRP A 97 -12.77 -7.79 24.01
C TRP A 97 -13.37 -8.86 23.11
N ALA A 98 -13.14 -8.81 21.84
CA ALA A 98 -13.55 -9.85 20.91
C ALA A 98 -12.95 -11.21 21.34
N ARG A 99 -11.66 -11.22 21.68
CA ARG A 99 -10.98 -12.43 22.18
C ARG A 99 -11.56 -12.94 23.50
N ASN A 100 -11.83 -12.04 24.45
CA ASN A 100 -12.44 -12.40 25.74
C ASN A 100 -13.89 -12.89 25.59
N ALA A 101 -14.60 -12.46 24.55
CA ALA A 101 -15.93 -12.94 24.22
C ALA A 101 -15.92 -14.30 23.49
N GLY A 102 -14.77 -14.87 23.23
CA GLY A 102 -14.61 -16.16 22.57
C GLY A 102 -14.52 -16.11 21.03
N TYR A 103 -14.49 -14.90 20.43
CA TYR A 103 -14.32 -14.76 18.99
C TYR A 103 -12.87 -15.00 18.56
N HIS A 104 -12.68 -15.49 17.34
CA HIS A 104 -11.37 -15.54 16.73
C HIS A 104 -10.95 -14.13 16.30
N VAL A 105 -9.68 -13.78 16.52
CA VAL A 105 -9.17 -12.44 16.26
C VAL A 105 -8.03 -12.47 15.25
N VAL A 106 -8.20 -11.75 14.15
CA VAL A 106 -7.15 -11.38 13.20
C VAL A 106 -6.78 -9.94 13.43
N TYR A 107 -5.49 -9.58 13.33
CA TYR A 107 -5.04 -8.20 13.51
C TYR A 107 -4.09 -7.78 12.39
N THR A 108 -4.42 -6.70 11.66
CA THR A 108 -3.58 -6.14 10.59
C THR A 108 -2.99 -4.80 10.99
N PRO A 109 -1.66 -4.71 11.16
CA PRO A 109 -0.98 -3.45 11.51
C PRO A 109 -0.88 -2.43 10.38
N HIS A 110 -0.92 -2.86 9.12
CA HIS A 110 -0.74 -2.02 7.91
C HIS A 110 0.59 -1.22 7.91
N GLY A 111 1.70 -1.88 8.23
CA GLY A 111 3.03 -1.25 8.28
C GLY A 111 3.26 -0.32 9.47
N MET A 112 2.27 -0.12 10.34
CA MET A 112 2.37 0.85 11.45
C MET A 112 3.32 0.41 12.57
N LEU A 113 3.82 -0.84 12.55
CA LEU A 113 4.82 -1.37 13.47
C LEU A 113 6.22 -1.47 12.85
N GLU A 114 6.44 -0.87 11.68
CA GLU A 114 7.77 -0.79 11.08
C GLU A 114 8.78 -0.06 11.96
N PRO A 115 10.07 -0.47 11.97
CA PRO A 115 11.09 0.06 12.87
C PRO A 115 11.23 1.60 12.83
N TRP A 116 11.13 2.20 11.64
CA TRP A 116 11.25 3.65 11.52
C TRP A 116 10.02 4.39 12.09
N ILE A 117 8.81 3.83 11.91
CA ILE A 117 7.59 4.35 12.53
C ILE A 117 7.65 4.20 14.04
N MET A 118 8.14 3.05 14.53
CA MET A 118 8.33 2.80 15.95
C MET A 118 9.27 3.81 16.60
N LYS A 119 10.37 4.18 15.94
CA LYS A 119 11.34 5.17 16.46
C LYS A 119 10.79 6.57 16.57
N ARG A 120 9.84 6.96 15.69
CA ARG A 120 9.26 8.31 15.68
C ARG A 120 8.37 8.53 16.90
N HIS A 121 8.70 9.53 17.73
CA HIS A 121 8.02 9.82 19.01
C HIS A 121 7.95 8.60 19.95
N TYR A 122 9.00 7.77 19.97
CA TYR A 122 9.01 6.53 20.72
C TYR A 122 8.68 6.76 22.20
N TRP A 123 9.47 7.56 22.90
CA TRP A 123 9.33 7.76 24.35
C TRP A 123 8.04 8.48 24.76
N THR A 124 7.55 9.41 23.93
CA THR A 124 6.39 10.26 24.27
C THR A 124 5.04 9.65 23.90
N LYS A 125 4.98 8.82 22.85
CA LYS A 125 3.72 8.26 22.34
C LYS A 125 3.74 6.74 22.22
N LYS A 126 4.77 6.16 21.59
CA LYS A 126 4.78 4.74 21.23
C LYS A 126 5.05 3.83 22.42
N PHE A 127 6.01 4.17 23.26
CA PHE A 127 6.34 3.39 24.45
C PHE A 127 5.16 3.32 25.44
N PRO A 128 4.52 4.44 25.85
CA PRO A 128 3.32 4.36 26.69
C PRO A 128 2.18 3.56 26.05
N ALA A 129 1.89 3.80 24.76
CA ALA A 129 0.86 3.07 24.03
C ALA A 129 1.15 1.56 23.95
N SER A 130 2.43 1.18 23.77
CA SER A 130 2.84 -0.23 23.76
C SER A 130 2.55 -0.91 25.08
N LEU A 131 2.87 -0.26 26.20
CA LEU A 131 2.64 -0.81 27.54
C LEU A 131 1.15 -0.88 27.90
N LEU A 132 0.39 0.17 27.55
CA LEU A 132 -1.01 0.29 27.99
C LEU A 132 -1.96 -0.62 27.20
N PHE A 133 -1.76 -0.75 25.88
CA PHE A 133 -2.73 -1.46 25.05
C PHE A 133 -2.16 -2.14 23.79
N GLN A 134 -1.20 -1.53 23.08
CA GLN A 134 -0.87 -1.99 21.72
C GLN A 134 -0.24 -3.39 21.70
N LYS A 135 0.78 -3.63 22.56
CA LYS A 135 1.45 -4.92 22.65
C LYS A 135 0.45 -6.03 22.98
N ARG A 136 -0.41 -5.80 23.99
CA ARG A 136 -1.41 -6.79 24.40
C ARG A 136 -2.44 -7.05 23.28
N GLY A 137 -2.89 -6.01 22.57
CA GLY A 137 -3.80 -6.17 21.44
C GLY A 137 -3.23 -7.06 20.33
N ILE A 138 -1.92 -6.96 20.05
CA ILE A 138 -1.22 -7.83 19.09
C ILE A 138 -1.05 -9.25 19.66
N GLN A 139 -0.66 -9.37 20.92
CA GLN A 139 -0.39 -10.68 21.55
C GLN A 139 -1.60 -11.59 21.62
N ILE A 140 -2.79 -11.05 21.83
CA ILE A 140 -4.02 -11.85 21.99
C ILE A 140 -4.63 -12.30 20.66
N ALA A 141 -4.21 -11.72 19.54
CA ALA A 141 -4.71 -12.12 18.23
C ALA A 141 -4.33 -13.58 17.93
N ASN A 142 -5.26 -14.32 17.32
CA ASN A 142 -5.00 -15.69 16.87
C ASN A 142 -3.95 -15.69 15.76
N VAL A 143 -4.01 -14.68 14.88
CA VAL A 143 -3.04 -14.48 13.80
C VAL A 143 -2.85 -12.99 13.51
N ILE A 144 -1.65 -12.62 13.16
CA ILE A 144 -1.32 -11.29 12.62
C ILE A 144 -1.30 -11.40 11.10
N HIS A 145 -2.10 -10.60 10.44
CA HIS A 145 -2.07 -10.47 8.99
C HIS A 145 -1.06 -9.36 8.62
N ALA A 146 0.04 -9.74 8.00
CA ALA A 146 1.02 -8.84 7.41
C ALA A 146 0.72 -8.63 5.92
N THR A 147 0.90 -7.41 5.43
CA THR A 147 0.61 -7.05 4.03
C THR A 147 1.81 -7.21 3.10
N ALA A 148 2.98 -7.62 3.64
CA ALA A 148 4.20 -7.89 2.91
C ALA A 148 5.15 -8.79 3.72
N GLU A 149 6.07 -9.49 3.03
CA GLU A 149 7.11 -10.30 3.71
C GLU A 149 8.05 -9.42 4.57
N SER A 150 8.33 -8.20 4.13
CA SER A 150 9.11 -7.23 4.92
C SER A 150 8.39 -6.85 6.23
N GLU A 151 7.07 -6.67 6.20
CA GLU A 151 6.26 -6.43 7.40
C GLU A 151 6.29 -7.65 8.32
N LYS A 152 6.13 -8.87 7.78
CA LYS A 152 6.25 -10.11 8.54
C LYS A 152 7.62 -10.23 9.22
N HIS A 153 8.70 -9.94 8.50
CA HIS A 153 10.04 -9.95 9.07
C HIS A 153 10.17 -8.97 10.25
N ASN A 154 9.71 -7.72 10.09
CA ASN A 154 9.72 -6.71 11.15
C ASN A 154 8.86 -7.11 12.36
N LEU A 155 7.70 -7.69 12.13
CA LEU A 155 6.81 -8.19 13.19
C LEU A 155 7.41 -9.37 13.94
N THR A 156 8.10 -10.28 13.22
CA THR A 156 8.84 -11.40 13.83
C THR A 156 9.97 -10.89 14.72
N GLN A 157 10.74 -9.89 14.26
CA GLN A 157 11.78 -9.26 15.08
C GLN A 157 11.22 -8.55 16.31
N LEU A 158 10.02 -7.97 16.21
CA LEU A 158 9.34 -7.33 17.34
C LEU A 158 8.92 -8.33 18.43
N GLY A 159 8.65 -9.58 18.05
CA GLY A 159 8.39 -10.71 18.96
C GLY A 159 7.12 -10.57 19.80
N TRP A 160 6.12 -9.80 19.36
CA TRP A 160 4.88 -9.65 20.11
C TRP A 160 3.88 -10.76 19.83
N ASN A 161 3.90 -11.33 18.64
CA ASN A 161 3.12 -12.50 18.22
C ASN A 161 3.90 -13.24 17.13
N ASN A 162 3.95 -14.56 17.20
CA ASN A 162 4.72 -15.38 16.26
C ASN A 162 3.85 -16.02 15.18
N ASN A 163 2.53 -15.98 15.31
CA ASN A 163 1.62 -16.48 14.29
C ASN A 163 1.30 -15.36 13.28
N ILE A 164 2.10 -15.28 12.21
CA ILE A 164 2.04 -14.21 11.22
C ILE A 164 1.86 -14.80 9.83
N GLU A 165 0.77 -14.45 9.17
CA GLU A 165 0.48 -14.83 7.79
C GLU A 165 0.59 -13.61 6.88
N VAL A 166 1.09 -13.80 5.67
CA VAL A 166 1.24 -12.72 4.68
C VAL A 166 0.17 -12.86 3.62
N ILE A 167 -0.67 -11.83 3.50
CA ILE A 167 -1.58 -11.66 2.37
C ILE A 167 -1.41 -10.21 1.90
N PRO A 168 -1.02 -9.97 0.65
CA PRO A 168 -0.68 -8.63 0.18
C PRO A 168 -1.90 -7.73 0.06
N ASN A 169 -1.67 -6.43 -0.07
CA ASN A 169 -2.69 -5.50 -0.53
C ASN A 169 -3.10 -5.85 -1.97
N CYS A 170 -4.30 -5.46 -2.37
CA CYS A 170 -4.86 -5.81 -3.67
C CYS A 170 -5.01 -4.63 -4.62
N VAL A 171 -5.19 -4.95 -5.89
CA VAL A 171 -5.50 -4.03 -6.98
C VAL A 171 -6.76 -4.50 -7.69
N GLU A 172 -7.66 -3.58 -8.04
CA GLU A 172 -8.87 -3.87 -8.82
C GLU A 172 -8.52 -3.98 -10.32
N ILE A 173 -7.99 -5.13 -10.70
CA ILE A 173 -7.40 -5.36 -12.01
C ILE A 173 -8.42 -5.28 -13.16
N ASP A 174 -9.69 -5.60 -12.89
CA ASP A 174 -10.76 -5.61 -13.90
C ASP A 174 -11.04 -4.22 -14.46
N LYS A 175 -10.72 -3.17 -13.72
CA LYS A 175 -10.85 -1.77 -14.15
C LYS A 175 -9.61 -1.21 -14.83
N ILE A 176 -8.51 -1.95 -14.82
CA ILE A 176 -7.24 -1.50 -15.38
C ILE A 176 -6.99 -2.23 -16.70
N THR A 177 -7.12 -1.51 -17.80
CA THR A 177 -6.74 -2.05 -19.11
C THR A 177 -5.23 -1.97 -19.29
N MET A 178 -4.63 -3.07 -19.73
CA MET A 178 -3.23 -3.10 -20.14
C MET A 178 -3.03 -2.30 -21.44
N LYS A 179 -1.85 -1.72 -21.62
CA LYS A 179 -1.49 -1.10 -22.90
C LYS A 179 -1.33 -2.16 -24.00
N GLU A 180 -1.57 -1.76 -25.23
CA GLU A 180 -1.53 -2.66 -26.41
C GLU A 180 -0.23 -2.56 -27.20
N SER A 181 0.58 -1.52 -26.92
CA SER A 181 1.82 -1.26 -27.64
C SER A 181 2.94 -0.85 -26.69
N TRP A 182 4.14 -1.33 -26.96
CA TRP A 182 5.40 -0.99 -26.25
C TRP A 182 6.40 -0.28 -27.15
N ILE A 183 5.92 0.30 -28.28
CA ILE A 183 6.72 1.22 -29.07
C ILE A 183 7.16 2.37 -28.17
N ARG A 184 8.44 2.71 -28.22
CA ARG A 184 9.02 3.72 -27.33
C ARG A 184 8.45 5.11 -27.58
N ASN A 185 7.77 5.65 -26.59
CA ASN A 185 7.29 7.03 -26.57
C ASN A 185 8.31 8.01 -25.98
N LYS A 186 9.46 7.49 -25.52
CA LYS A 186 10.48 8.24 -24.78
C LYS A 186 9.92 8.94 -23.55
N ASN A 187 9.08 8.24 -22.80
CA ASN A 187 8.37 8.76 -21.63
C ASN A 187 8.64 7.89 -20.39
N ILE A 188 9.25 8.49 -19.37
CA ILE A 188 9.47 7.90 -18.06
C ILE A 188 8.53 8.58 -17.06
N LEU A 189 7.83 7.79 -16.24
CA LEU A 189 6.86 8.28 -15.28
C LEU A 189 7.32 8.02 -13.84
N PHE A 190 7.27 9.05 -13.02
CA PHE A 190 7.15 8.96 -11.57
C PHE A 190 5.73 9.39 -11.18
N LEU A 191 5.06 8.63 -10.33
CA LEU A 191 3.73 8.98 -9.81
C LEU A 191 3.63 8.61 -8.33
N SER A 192 3.65 9.60 -7.45
CA SER A 192 3.44 9.47 -6.01
C SER A 192 3.36 10.87 -5.40
N ARG A 193 3.07 10.98 -4.10
CA ARG A 193 3.26 12.25 -3.39
C ARG A 193 4.70 12.73 -3.55
N VAL A 194 4.88 14.02 -3.84
CA VAL A 194 6.21 14.63 -3.90
C VAL A 194 6.69 14.88 -2.47
N HIS A 195 7.53 13.97 -1.98
CA HIS A 195 8.03 13.98 -0.60
C HIS A 195 9.43 13.37 -0.56
N VAL A 196 10.28 13.82 0.34
CA VAL A 196 11.68 13.37 0.50
C VAL A 196 11.77 11.83 0.55
N LYS A 197 10.85 11.17 1.25
CA LYS A 197 10.79 9.70 1.35
C LYS A 197 10.73 8.99 -0.02
N LYS A 198 10.26 9.67 -1.07
CA LYS A 198 10.05 9.08 -2.40
C LYS A 198 11.29 9.09 -3.30
N GLY A 199 12.38 9.72 -2.85
CA GLY A 199 13.68 9.66 -3.52
C GLY A 199 13.73 10.28 -4.91
N ILE A 200 12.88 11.29 -5.19
CA ILE A 200 12.81 11.95 -6.51
C ILE A 200 14.17 12.56 -6.90
N ASN A 201 14.96 13.02 -5.93
CA ASN A 201 16.31 13.48 -6.15
C ASN A 201 17.19 12.41 -6.82
N PHE A 202 17.05 11.12 -6.46
CA PHE A 202 17.80 10.03 -7.09
C PHE A 202 17.47 9.90 -8.58
N LEU A 203 16.19 10.06 -8.95
CA LEU A 203 15.78 10.06 -10.35
C LEU A 203 16.35 11.24 -11.13
N ILE A 204 16.33 12.45 -10.53
CA ILE A 204 16.90 13.66 -11.16
C ILE A 204 18.41 13.51 -11.37
N GLU A 205 19.14 13.04 -10.34
CA GLU A 205 20.58 12.83 -10.39
C GLU A 205 20.94 11.73 -11.39
N ALA A 206 20.20 10.62 -11.42
CA ALA A 206 20.38 9.55 -12.39
C ALA A 206 20.11 10.02 -13.82
N THR A 207 19.11 10.90 -14.01
CA THR A 207 18.86 11.56 -15.31
C THR A 207 20.06 12.40 -15.73
N ALA A 208 20.70 13.12 -14.82
CA ALA A 208 21.88 13.91 -15.14
C ALA A 208 23.07 13.03 -15.52
N ASN A 209 23.26 11.90 -14.84
CA ASN A 209 24.31 10.93 -15.18
C ASN A 209 24.13 10.30 -16.57
N LEU A 210 22.91 10.26 -17.08
CA LEU A 210 22.54 9.66 -18.39
C LEU A 210 21.97 10.72 -19.35
N LYS A 211 22.37 11.99 -19.20
CA LYS A 211 21.80 13.11 -19.94
C LYS A 211 21.87 12.93 -21.47
N THR A 212 22.98 12.37 -21.94
CA THR A 212 23.18 12.13 -23.40
C THR A 212 22.28 11.02 -23.90
N GLU A 213 22.19 9.91 -23.17
CA GLU A 213 21.38 8.74 -23.51
C GLU A 213 19.87 9.02 -23.42
N LEU A 214 19.47 9.90 -22.51
CA LEU A 214 18.09 10.34 -22.30
C LEU A 214 17.69 11.51 -23.18
N GLN A 215 18.52 11.91 -24.16
CA GLN A 215 18.14 12.99 -25.07
C GLN A 215 16.84 12.65 -25.82
N GLY A 216 15.88 13.55 -25.76
CA GLY A 216 14.54 13.39 -26.35
C GLY A 216 13.56 12.60 -25.48
N TYR A 217 13.98 12.13 -24.28
CA TYR A 217 13.05 11.60 -23.29
C TYR A 217 12.38 12.72 -22.49
N THR A 218 11.17 12.42 -22.02
CA THR A 218 10.39 13.24 -21.08
C THR A 218 10.24 12.46 -19.79
N ILE A 219 10.61 13.07 -18.65
CA ILE A 219 10.46 12.48 -17.33
C ILE A 219 9.38 13.24 -16.58
N ASN A 220 8.21 12.64 -16.48
CA ASN A 220 7.04 13.23 -15.85
C ASN A 220 6.99 12.87 -14.37
N ILE A 221 7.01 13.88 -13.51
CA ILE A 221 6.83 13.77 -12.06
C ILE A 221 5.40 14.18 -11.73
N ALA A 222 4.53 13.17 -11.55
CA ALA A 222 3.13 13.34 -11.19
C ALA A 222 2.94 13.20 -9.68
N GLY A 223 2.30 14.19 -9.07
CA GLY A 223 1.97 14.17 -7.65
C GLY A 223 1.95 15.55 -7.02
N GLU A 224 1.37 15.62 -5.83
CA GLU A 224 1.32 16.81 -4.99
C GLU A 224 2.34 16.69 -3.85
N GLY A 225 2.82 17.82 -3.35
CA GLY A 225 3.76 17.88 -2.24
C GLY A 225 3.91 19.30 -1.73
N GLU A 226 4.78 19.49 -0.75
CA GLU A 226 5.12 20.83 -0.25
C GLU A 226 5.84 21.64 -1.34
N GLU A 227 5.37 22.84 -1.60
CA GLU A 227 5.89 23.70 -2.67
C GLU A 227 7.39 24.02 -2.49
N SER A 228 7.84 24.19 -1.25
CA SER A 228 9.25 24.35 -0.91
C SER A 228 10.11 23.20 -1.45
N TYR A 229 9.68 21.96 -1.20
CA TYR A 229 10.41 20.78 -1.66
C TYR A 229 10.34 20.59 -3.18
N ILE A 230 9.20 20.89 -3.80
CA ILE A 230 9.09 20.89 -5.28
C ILE A 230 10.07 21.88 -5.90
N ASN A 231 10.20 23.08 -5.30
CA ASN A 231 11.14 24.09 -5.77
C ASN A 231 12.61 23.67 -5.56
N GLU A 232 12.94 22.99 -4.46
CA GLU A 232 14.27 22.39 -4.25
C GLU A 232 14.62 21.39 -5.35
N LEU A 233 13.68 20.51 -5.72
CA LEU A 233 13.87 19.53 -6.80
C LEU A 233 14.03 20.20 -8.18
N LYS A 234 13.27 21.25 -8.47
CA LYS A 234 13.42 22.04 -9.70
C LYS A 234 14.79 22.72 -9.77
N GLN A 235 15.26 23.31 -8.64
CA GLN A 235 16.58 23.88 -8.55
C GLN A 235 17.68 22.83 -8.74
N LEU A 236 17.51 21.62 -8.18
CA LEU A 236 18.42 20.51 -8.41
C LEU A 236 18.50 20.13 -9.89
N ALA A 237 17.36 20.00 -10.57
CA ALA A 237 17.30 19.70 -12.00
C ALA A 237 18.01 20.76 -12.84
N SER A 238 17.80 22.04 -12.52
CA SER A 238 18.46 23.16 -13.21
C SER A 238 19.97 23.19 -12.94
N LYS A 239 20.39 22.99 -11.68
CA LYS A 239 21.83 22.91 -11.32
C LYS A 239 22.56 21.81 -12.06
N LEU A 240 21.88 20.68 -12.32
CA LEU A 240 22.42 19.53 -13.05
C LEU A 240 22.21 19.66 -14.57
N GLY A 241 21.51 20.69 -15.04
CA GLY A 241 21.25 20.99 -16.45
C GLY A 241 20.33 19.99 -17.13
N VAL A 242 19.36 19.44 -16.41
CA VAL A 242 18.36 18.47 -16.91
C VAL A 242 16.91 18.97 -16.79
N GLU A 243 16.72 20.25 -16.49
CA GLU A 243 15.41 20.88 -16.32
C GLU A 243 14.51 20.73 -17.55
N ASN A 244 15.07 20.64 -18.74
CA ASN A 244 14.33 20.43 -19.98
C ASN A 244 13.79 19.01 -20.15
N LEU A 245 14.29 18.03 -19.36
CA LEU A 245 13.85 16.63 -19.38
C LEU A 245 12.83 16.35 -18.27
N ILE A 246 12.81 17.14 -17.19
CA ILE A 246 12.03 16.89 -15.97
C ILE A 246 10.80 17.80 -15.93
N HIS A 247 9.61 17.19 -15.89
CA HIS A 247 8.35 17.93 -15.90
C HIS A 247 7.51 17.59 -14.65
N PHE A 248 7.29 18.57 -13.77
CA PHE A 248 6.37 18.46 -12.65
C PHE A 248 4.95 18.76 -13.12
N ILE A 249 4.10 17.73 -13.21
CA ILE A 249 2.75 17.85 -13.82
C ILE A 249 1.62 17.94 -12.78
N GLY A 250 1.96 18.01 -11.48
CA GLY A 250 0.98 18.11 -10.40
C GLY A 250 0.24 16.81 -10.11
N GLY A 251 -0.82 16.90 -9.29
CA GLY A 251 -1.64 15.74 -8.92
C GLY A 251 -2.45 15.20 -10.10
N VAL A 252 -2.45 13.87 -10.28
CA VAL A 252 -3.20 13.21 -11.36
C VAL A 252 -4.04 12.09 -10.77
N TYR A 253 -5.35 12.07 -11.09
CA TYR A 253 -6.36 11.17 -10.53
C TYR A 253 -7.28 10.59 -11.60
N GLY A 254 -8.03 9.55 -11.24
CA GLY A 254 -9.01 8.94 -12.13
C GLY A 254 -8.41 8.37 -13.42
N ASP A 255 -9.13 8.51 -14.53
CA ASP A 255 -8.74 7.91 -15.81
C ASP A 255 -7.42 8.45 -16.36
N LYS A 256 -7.11 9.72 -16.08
CA LYS A 256 -5.85 10.33 -16.49
C LYS A 256 -4.63 9.63 -15.90
N LYS A 257 -4.76 9.06 -14.69
CA LYS A 257 -3.70 8.26 -14.06
C LYS A 257 -3.38 7.01 -14.88
N TRP A 258 -4.40 6.30 -15.34
CA TRP A 258 -4.24 5.09 -16.14
C TRP A 258 -3.64 5.39 -17.51
N GLU A 259 -4.02 6.52 -18.11
CA GLU A 259 -3.40 6.98 -19.35
C GLU A 259 -1.91 7.28 -19.20
N LEU A 260 -1.49 7.90 -18.10
CA LEU A 260 -0.08 8.16 -17.83
C LEU A 260 0.72 6.86 -17.73
N PHE A 261 0.23 5.87 -16.98
CA PHE A 261 0.89 4.56 -16.87
C PHE A 261 0.99 3.90 -18.26
N LYS A 262 -0.09 3.87 -19.03
CA LYS A 262 -0.08 3.24 -20.37
C LYS A 262 0.82 3.95 -21.39
N LYS A 263 0.97 5.26 -21.30
CA LYS A 263 1.86 6.06 -22.17
C LYS A 263 3.33 5.97 -21.76
N ALA A 264 3.62 5.61 -20.51
CA ALA A 264 4.98 5.51 -20.04
C ALA A 264 5.67 4.25 -20.59
N ASP A 265 6.93 4.37 -20.99
CA ASP A 265 7.78 3.24 -21.35
C ASP A 265 8.31 2.56 -20.10
N LEU A 266 8.46 3.35 -19.02
CA LEU A 266 8.99 2.93 -17.73
C LEU A 266 8.33 3.73 -16.60
N PHE A 267 8.02 3.05 -15.51
CA PHE A 267 7.65 3.68 -14.24
C PHE A 267 8.81 3.59 -13.26
N VAL A 268 9.14 4.71 -12.59
CA VAL A 268 10.27 4.77 -11.64
C VAL A 268 9.80 5.29 -10.30
N LEU A 269 10.01 4.50 -9.25
CA LEU A 269 9.73 4.88 -7.86
C LEU A 269 10.96 4.60 -6.98
N PRO A 270 11.95 5.49 -6.92
CA PRO A 270 13.22 5.27 -6.23
C PRO A 270 13.12 5.58 -4.73
N THR A 271 12.08 5.09 -4.09
CA THR A 271 11.67 5.45 -2.72
C THR A 271 12.61 4.87 -1.66
N HIS A 272 12.72 5.56 -0.52
CA HIS A 272 13.44 5.05 0.65
C HIS A 272 12.68 3.92 1.36
N SER A 273 11.35 3.94 1.34
CA SER A 273 10.53 2.91 1.99
C SER A 273 9.06 3.02 1.56
N GLU A 274 8.43 1.87 1.31
CA GLU A 274 6.99 1.70 1.13
C GLU A 274 6.51 0.47 1.90
N ASN A 275 5.28 0.53 2.39
CA ASN A 275 4.65 -0.67 2.95
C ASN A 275 4.25 -1.65 1.83
N PHE A 276 3.60 -1.14 0.79
CA PHE A 276 3.23 -1.90 -0.40
C PHE A 276 3.66 -1.19 -1.69
N GLY A 277 3.38 0.11 -1.83
CA GLY A 277 3.65 0.85 -3.05
C GLY A 277 2.60 0.54 -4.13
N ILE A 278 1.33 0.83 -3.85
CA ILE A 278 0.19 0.54 -4.75
C ILE A 278 0.44 1.00 -6.19
N VAL A 279 1.15 2.11 -6.38
CA VAL A 279 1.47 2.65 -7.71
C VAL A 279 2.39 1.75 -8.53
N VAL A 280 3.21 0.90 -7.88
CA VAL A 280 4.01 -0.14 -8.55
C VAL A 280 3.07 -1.21 -9.12
N ALA A 281 2.12 -1.70 -8.31
CA ALA A 281 1.13 -2.66 -8.78
C ALA A 281 0.26 -2.09 -9.91
N GLU A 282 -0.11 -0.82 -9.83
CA GLU A 282 -0.88 -0.12 -10.86
C GLU A 282 -0.10 0.02 -12.18
N ALA A 283 1.19 0.34 -12.12
CA ALA A 283 2.06 0.39 -13.29
C ALA A 283 2.17 -0.99 -13.96
N LEU A 284 2.44 -2.04 -13.18
CA LEU A 284 2.51 -3.42 -13.67
C LEU A 284 1.18 -3.88 -14.25
N ALA A 285 0.06 -3.54 -13.62
CA ALA A 285 -1.28 -3.85 -14.13
C ALA A 285 -1.56 -3.19 -15.49
N CYS A 286 -1.02 -2.01 -15.73
CA CYS A 286 -1.06 -1.33 -17.04
C CYS A 286 -0.07 -1.89 -18.07
N GLY A 287 0.77 -2.86 -17.71
CA GLY A 287 1.81 -3.42 -18.59
C GLY A 287 3.03 -2.52 -18.73
N THR A 288 3.32 -1.68 -17.73
CA THR A 288 4.48 -0.78 -17.73
C THR A 288 5.56 -1.34 -16.83
N PRO A 289 6.77 -1.63 -17.37
CA PRO A 289 7.91 -2.06 -16.58
C PRO A 289 8.27 -1.07 -15.47
N VAL A 290 8.86 -1.56 -14.38
CA VAL A 290 9.07 -0.77 -13.16
C VAL A 290 10.54 -0.79 -12.74
N ILE A 291 11.06 0.36 -12.34
CA ILE A 291 12.24 0.47 -11.47
C ILE A 291 11.77 0.91 -10.09
N THR A 292 12.08 0.11 -9.07
CA THR A 292 11.90 0.52 -7.68
C THR A 292 13.01 -0.03 -6.80
N THR A 293 13.02 0.35 -5.52
CA THR A 293 14.14 0.03 -4.62
C THR A 293 13.79 -1.09 -3.64
N GLN A 294 14.80 -1.63 -2.99
CA GLN A 294 14.68 -2.57 -1.86
C GLN A 294 13.98 -1.96 -0.62
N GLY A 295 13.68 -0.68 -0.68
CA GLY A 295 12.74 -0.03 0.24
C GLY A 295 11.28 -0.39 -0.01
N THR A 296 10.98 -1.21 -1.02
CA THR A 296 9.64 -1.71 -1.36
C THR A 296 9.60 -3.24 -1.31
N PRO A 297 8.44 -3.88 -1.07
CA PRO A 297 8.33 -5.34 -1.05
C PRO A 297 8.13 -5.95 -2.45
N TRP A 298 8.85 -5.44 -3.45
CA TRP A 298 8.64 -5.82 -4.86
C TRP A 298 9.81 -6.64 -5.43
N GLN A 299 10.40 -7.55 -4.64
CA GLN A 299 11.46 -8.45 -5.12
C GLN A 299 11.01 -9.34 -6.27
N GLU A 300 9.71 -9.57 -6.44
CA GLU A 300 9.15 -10.33 -7.55
C GLU A 300 9.37 -9.69 -8.92
N LEU A 301 9.72 -8.41 -8.99
CA LEU A 301 10.13 -7.77 -10.25
C LEU A 301 11.24 -8.55 -10.95
N GLU A 302 12.18 -9.10 -10.17
CA GLU A 302 13.31 -9.89 -10.69
C GLU A 302 12.84 -11.28 -11.13
N SER A 303 12.11 -12.01 -10.27
CA SER A 303 11.68 -13.38 -10.57
C SER A 303 10.64 -13.48 -11.70
N TYR A 304 9.82 -12.44 -11.89
CA TYR A 304 8.89 -12.34 -13.03
C TYR A 304 9.49 -11.63 -14.25
N HIS A 305 10.73 -11.12 -14.15
CA HIS A 305 11.37 -10.35 -15.22
C HIS A 305 10.47 -9.22 -15.74
N CYS A 306 9.95 -8.40 -14.83
CA CYS A 306 9.02 -7.31 -15.17
C CYS A 306 9.50 -5.92 -14.71
N GLY A 307 10.74 -5.83 -14.24
CA GLY A 307 11.35 -4.59 -13.76
C GLY A 307 12.66 -4.82 -13.03
N TRP A 308 13.08 -3.79 -12.31
CA TRP A 308 14.34 -3.76 -11.55
C TRP A 308 14.05 -3.43 -10.08
N TRP A 309 14.55 -4.24 -9.18
CA TRP A 309 14.46 -4.05 -7.73
C TRP A 309 15.86 -3.77 -7.18
N THR A 310 16.19 -2.49 -7.04
CA THR A 310 17.57 -2.02 -6.86
C THR A 310 17.86 -1.60 -5.42
N GLU A 311 19.13 -1.41 -5.08
CA GLU A 311 19.51 -0.68 -3.88
C GLU A 311 18.98 0.76 -3.91
N ILE A 312 18.89 1.38 -2.72
CA ILE A 312 18.43 2.77 -2.59
C ILE A 312 19.58 3.70 -2.97
N GLY A 313 19.37 4.61 -3.90
CA GLY A 313 20.30 5.65 -4.24
C GLY A 313 20.47 5.92 -5.72
N THR A 314 21.24 6.95 -6.02
CA THR A 314 21.45 7.48 -7.38
C THR A 314 22.18 6.50 -8.28
N GLU A 315 23.23 5.84 -7.80
CA GLU A 315 24.05 4.91 -8.60
C GLU A 315 23.23 3.71 -9.08
N ALA A 316 22.47 3.09 -8.16
CA ALA A 316 21.61 1.96 -8.46
C ALA A 316 20.46 2.34 -9.42
N THR A 317 19.84 3.52 -9.21
CA THR A 317 18.82 4.07 -10.13
C THR A 317 19.44 4.35 -11.51
N THR A 318 20.65 4.90 -11.59
CA THR A 318 21.36 5.16 -12.84
C THR A 318 21.64 3.86 -13.60
N LYS A 319 22.10 2.82 -12.90
CA LYS A 319 22.37 1.50 -13.49
C LYS A 319 21.10 0.89 -14.09
N ALA A 320 20.00 0.88 -13.33
CA ALA A 320 18.74 0.33 -13.80
C ALA A 320 18.16 1.12 -15.00
N LEU A 321 18.26 2.45 -14.99
CA LEU A 321 17.88 3.27 -16.16
C LEU A 321 18.74 2.96 -17.39
N LYS A 322 20.04 2.74 -17.21
CA LYS A 322 20.92 2.36 -18.31
C LYS A 322 20.55 0.99 -18.90
N GLU A 323 20.23 0.02 -18.07
CA GLU A 323 19.74 -1.29 -18.50
C GLU A 323 18.40 -1.18 -19.24
N PHE A 324 17.44 -0.37 -18.72
CA PHE A 324 16.19 -0.07 -19.43
C PHE A 324 16.44 0.53 -20.82
N LEU A 325 17.37 1.46 -20.98
CA LEU A 325 17.67 2.09 -22.26
C LEU A 325 18.21 1.09 -23.28
N GLN A 326 18.87 0.01 -22.83
CA GLN A 326 19.38 -1.06 -23.70
C GLN A 326 18.32 -2.09 -24.10
N CYS A 327 17.16 -2.14 -23.42
CA CYS A 327 16.10 -3.07 -23.77
C CYS A 327 15.52 -2.79 -25.17
N THR A 328 15.20 -3.81 -25.92
CA THR A 328 14.39 -3.71 -27.15
C THR A 328 12.90 -3.53 -26.83
N GLU A 329 12.11 -3.07 -27.78
CA GLU A 329 10.66 -2.97 -27.63
C GLU A 329 10.01 -4.33 -27.33
N THR A 330 10.50 -5.41 -27.95
CA THR A 330 10.05 -6.78 -27.68
C THR A 330 10.34 -7.20 -26.23
N GLN A 331 11.48 -6.81 -25.68
CA GLN A 331 11.80 -7.07 -24.27
C GLN A 331 10.89 -6.27 -23.34
N LEU A 332 10.63 -4.99 -23.64
CA LEU A 332 9.69 -4.17 -22.87
C LEU A 332 8.26 -4.72 -22.92
N GLU A 333 7.82 -5.23 -24.08
CA GLU A 333 6.55 -5.92 -24.23
C GLU A 333 6.46 -7.15 -23.33
N GLN A 334 7.48 -8.00 -23.36
CA GLN A 334 7.52 -9.19 -22.51
C GLN A 334 7.51 -8.83 -21.02
N MET A 335 8.30 -7.83 -20.63
CA MET A 335 8.31 -7.32 -19.24
C MET A 335 6.93 -6.79 -18.84
N GLY A 336 6.27 -6.03 -19.70
CA GLY A 336 4.93 -5.51 -19.44
C GLY A 336 3.89 -6.63 -19.25
N LYS A 337 3.90 -7.64 -20.12
CA LYS A 337 3.01 -8.83 -20.01
C LYS A 337 3.31 -9.62 -18.74
N ASN A 338 4.56 -9.80 -18.39
CA ASN A 338 4.97 -10.47 -17.16
C ASN A 338 4.51 -9.70 -15.92
N GLY A 339 4.62 -8.36 -15.94
CA GLY A 339 4.12 -7.51 -14.86
C GLY A 339 2.61 -7.65 -14.65
N ARG A 340 1.84 -7.64 -15.75
CA ARG A 340 0.39 -7.87 -15.71
C ARG A 340 0.08 -9.25 -15.11
N LYS A 341 0.76 -10.28 -15.55
CA LYS A 341 0.62 -11.65 -15.05
C LYS A 341 0.91 -11.74 -13.54
N LEU A 342 1.98 -11.11 -13.06
CA LEU A 342 2.29 -11.04 -11.63
C LEU A 342 1.12 -10.47 -10.82
N ILE A 343 0.52 -9.37 -11.30
CA ILE A 343 -0.60 -8.73 -10.60
C ILE A 343 -1.85 -9.64 -10.63
N GLU A 344 -2.15 -10.29 -11.74
CA GLU A 344 -3.28 -11.22 -11.84
C GLU A 344 -3.15 -12.41 -10.91
N GLU A 345 -1.97 -13.00 -10.82
CA GLU A 345 -1.71 -14.20 -10.03
C GLU A 345 -1.64 -13.96 -8.52
N LYS A 346 -1.13 -12.79 -8.09
CA LYS A 346 -0.83 -12.56 -6.67
C LYS A 346 -1.58 -11.40 -6.02
N TYR A 347 -1.92 -10.37 -6.79
CA TYR A 347 -2.35 -9.08 -6.25
C TYR A 347 -3.73 -8.63 -6.70
N SER A 348 -4.45 -9.46 -7.49
CA SER A 348 -5.84 -9.15 -7.85
C SER A 348 -6.74 -9.16 -6.61
N SER A 349 -7.74 -8.28 -6.57
CA SER A 349 -8.68 -8.21 -5.45
C SER A 349 -9.42 -9.54 -5.23
N GLN A 350 -9.69 -10.28 -6.29
CA GLN A 350 -10.31 -11.61 -6.22
C GLN A 350 -9.39 -12.61 -5.52
N LYS A 351 -8.10 -12.67 -5.91
CA LYS A 351 -7.13 -13.58 -5.31
C LYS A 351 -6.92 -13.26 -3.82
N VAL A 352 -6.71 -12.00 -3.51
CA VAL A 352 -6.51 -11.55 -2.11
C VAL A 352 -7.76 -11.85 -1.26
N ALA A 353 -8.96 -11.66 -1.77
CA ALA A 353 -10.19 -12.00 -1.05
C ALA A 353 -10.31 -13.51 -0.79
N GLN A 354 -9.91 -14.36 -1.74
CA GLN A 354 -9.86 -15.82 -1.54
C GLN A 354 -8.85 -16.20 -0.45
N ASP A 355 -7.65 -15.63 -0.49
CA ASP A 355 -6.61 -15.90 0.51
C ASP A 355 -7.05 -15.43 1.91
N MET A 356 -7.77 -14.30 2.01
CA MET A 356 -8.35 -13.86 3.27
C MET A 356 -9.42 -14.85 3.79
N VAL A 357 -10.25 -15.41 2.93
CA VAL A 357 -11.23 -16.45 3.33
C VAL A 357 -10.51 -17.70 3.85
N GLU A 358 -9.43 -18.13 3.20
CA GLU A 358 -8.65 -19.29 3.67
C GLU A 358 -7.98 -18.99 5.03
N LEU A 359 -7.44 -17.77 5.22
CA LEU A 359 -6.93 -17.35 6.52
C LEU A 359 -8.01 -17.43 7.61
N TYR A 360 -9.21 -16.91 7.35
CA TYR A 360 -10.31 -16.95 8.32
C TYR A 360 -10.76 -18.38 8.64
N LYS A 361 -10.85 -19.25 7.66
CA LYS A 361 -11.13 -20.68 7.88
C LYS A 361 -10.08 -21.34 8.78
N LYS A 362 -8.79 -21.09 8.48
CA LYS A 362 -7.66 -21.62 9.27
C LYS A 362 -7.70 -21.14 10.73
N VAL A 363 -8.13 -19.92 10.97
CA VAL A 363 -8.22 -19.34 12.32
C VAL A 363 -9.40 -19.93 13.12
N CYS A 364 -10.45 -20.41 12.44
CA CYS A 364 -11.64 -21.01 13.07
C CYS A 364 -11.47 -22.52 13.36
N LEU A 365 -10.42 -23.16 12.87
CA LEU A 365 -10.07 -24.57 13.16
C LEU A 365 -9.28 -24.66 14.46
#